data_5a294c08e29707846bdafc9a65975f80
#
_entry.id   5a294c08e29707846bdafc9a65975f80
#
_cell.length_a   1.000
_cell.length_b   1.000
_cell.length_c   1.000
_cell.angle_alpha   90.00
_cell.angle_beta   90.00
_cell.angle_gamma   90.00
#
_symmetry.space_group_name_H-M   'P 1'
#
loop_
_entity.id
_entity.type
_entity.pdbx_description
1 polymer ?
#
loop_
_entity_poly.entity_id
_entity_poly.type
_entity_poly.pdbx_seq_one_letter_code
_entity_poly.pdbx_strand_id
1 'polypeptide(L)'
;MEHQTIIEAIDKSIKALCSEFYAHPTLFFTENDLVCYFYNILQKKLPIFNALDKDGRKHILFHMEYPTPFRCDMSKNKFELKDDETRTEKGGKYQRGHYDIVVLNPDFINQYSYDVIKAQNYELYKIQALSKIDRYKPVILYGIEFMFSRDPLKYSRGKNKEKGLNEFVAKVTQDVDKLLTSKKMEGFMGQIKMLTFIKGSSKEVRSLLAVKLSLRNEIILCFGE
;
A
#
# COMPACT_ATOMS: atom_id res chain seq x y z
N MET A 1 -1.78 -23.13 3.90
CA MET A 1 -1.75 -22.15 5.01
C MET A 1 -3.03 -21.35 4.93
N GLU A 2 -3.74 -21.19 6.02
CA GLU A 2 -5.00 -20.45 5.98
C GLU A 2 -4.72 -18.96 5.73
N HIS A 3 -5.36 -18.36 4.74
CA HIS A 3 -5.25 -16.93 4.42
C HIS A 3 -5.49 -16.05 5.64
N GLN A 4 -6.41 -16.47 6.50
CA GLN A 4 -6.77 -15.78 7.73
C GLN A 4 -5.55 -15.62 8.68
N THR A 5 -4.72 -16.65 8.82
CA THR A 5 -3.49 -16.59 9.65
C THR A 5 -2.52 -15.53 9.14
N ILE A 6 -2.38 -15.42 7.81
CA ILE A 6 -1.52 -14.39 7.19
C ILE A 6 -2.09 -13.00 7.45
N ILE A 7 -3.39 -12.80 7.23
CA ILE A 7 -4.07 -11.52 7.46
C ILE A 7 -3.93 -11.07 8.92
N GLU A 8 -4.17 -11.97 9.87
CA GLU A 8 -4.00 -11.67 11.30
C GLU A 8 -2.55 -11.33 11.68
N ALA A 9 -1.58 -11.99 11.06
CA ALA A 9 -0.16 -11.68 11.27
C ALA A 9 0.19 -10.29 10.74
N ILE A 10 -0.39 -9.87 9.62
CA ILE A 10 -0.23 -8.52 9.06
C ILE A 10 -0.88 -7.49 10.00
N ASP A 11 -2.11 -7.71 10.43
CA ASP A 11 -2.82 -6.78 11.33
C ASP A 11 -2.09 -6.61 12.67
N LYS A 12 -1.54 -7.70 13.22
CA LYS A 12 -0.67 -7.63 14.41
C LYS A 12 0.62 -6.86 14.14
N SER A 13 1.17 -6.98 12.93
CA SER A 13 2.38 -6.24 12.53
C SER A 13 2.11 -4.74 12.34
N ILE A 14 0.97 -4.38 11.77
CA ILE A 14 0.51 -2.99 11.67
C ILE A 14 0.36 -2.37 13.06
N LYS A 15 -0.31 -3.06 13.99
CA LYS A 15 -0.45 -2.59 15.37
C LYS A 15 0.92 -2.39 16.05
N ALA A 16 1.86 -3.31 15.84
CA ALA A 16 3.21 -3.19 16.40
C ALA A 16 3.95 -1.96 15.84
N LEU A 17 3.88 -1.71 14.53
CA LEU A 17 4.46 -0.51 13.93
C LEU A 17 3.83 0.78 14.48
N CYS A 18 2.49 0.84 14.58
CA CYS A 18 1.80 2.02 15.14
C CYS A 18 2.19 2.26 16.59
N SER A 19 2.32 1.19 17.41
CA SER A 19 2.77 1.28 18.80
C SER A 19 4.20 1.80 18.91
N GLU A 20 5.10 1.32 18.05
CA GLU A 20 6.49 1.79 18.00
C GLU A 20 6.57 3.26 17.59
N PHE A 21 5.83 3.65 16.55
CA PHE A 21 5.76 5.06 16.14
C PHE A 21 5.22 5.97 17.24
N TYR A 22 4.21 5.52 17.98
CA TYR A 22 3.66 6.27 19.10
C TYR A 22 4.71 6.46 20.22
N ALA A 23 5.41 5.38 20.58
CA ALA A 23 6.40 5.41 21.65
C ALA A 23 7.69 6.15 21.25
N HIS A 24 8.13 6.00 20.01
CA HIS A 24 9.44 6.46 19.51
C HIS A 24 9.34 7.14 18.14
N PRO A 25 8.57 8.24 17.99
CA PRO A 25 8.38 8.88 16.68
C PRO A 25 9.68 9.43 16.08
N THR A 26 10.70 9.68 16.90
CA THR A 26 12.01 10.18 16.47
C THR A 26 12.87 9.16 15.75
N LEU A 27 12.53 7.88 15.80
CA LEU A 27 13.21 6.83 15.03
C LEU A 27 13.00 6.98 13.52
N PHE A 28 11.93 7.67 13.10
CA PHE A 28 11.51 7.75 11.72
C PHE A 28 11.74 9.16 11.16
N PHE A 29 12.53 9.27 10.10
CA PHE A 29 12.84 10.53 9.42
C PHE A 29 12.14 10.66 8.06
N THR A 30 11.82 9.52 7.45
CA THR A 30 11.22 9.42 6.13
C THR A 30 10.12 8.36 6.12
N GLU A 31 9.29 8.38 5.09
CA GLU A 31 8.32 7.33 4.83
C GLU A 31 9.00 5.96 4.62
N ASN A 32 10.14 5.98 3.92
CA ASN A 32 10.93 4.77 3.70
C ASN A 32 11.43 4.12 5.00
N ASP A 33 11.72 4.90 6.05
CA ASP A 33 12.09 4.33 7.36
C ASP A 33 10.94 3.49 7.93
N LEU A 34 9.70 3.96 7.80
CA LEU A 34 8.51 3.24 8.24
C LEU A 34 8.29 1.97 7.41
N VAL A 35 8.41 2.07 6.09
CA VAL A 35 8.28 0.94 5.17
C VAL A 35 9.34 -0.13 5.47
N CYS A 36 10.61 0.27 5.61
CA CYS A 36 11.71 -0.64 5.95
C CYS A 36 11.54 -1.26 7.35
N TYR A 37 11.10 -0.48 8.33
CA TYR A 37 10.84 -0.97 9.69
C TYR A 37 9.71 -2.01 9.68
N PHE A 38 8.62 -1.73 8.97
CA PHE A 38 7.51 -2.67 8.81
C PHE A 38 7.95 -3.94 8.08
N TYR A 39 8.76 -3.80 7.02
CA TYR A 39 9.34 -4.94 6.32
C TYR A 39 10.14 -5.84 7.28
N ASN A 40 10.94 -5.26 8.17
CA ASN A 40 11.67 -6.01 9.19
C ASN A 40 10.75 -6.72 10.19
N ILE A 41 9.62 -6.13 10.57
CA ILE A 41 8.62 -6.80 11.42
C ILE A 41 8.06 -8.04 10.70
N LEU A 42 7.77 -7.93 9.41
CA LEU A 42 7.29 -9.06 8.61
C LEU A 42 8.38 -10.14 8.44
N GLN A 43 9.64 -9.75 8.22
CA GLN A 43 10.75 -10.68 8.09
C GLN A 43 10.93 -11.58 9.32
N LYS A 44 10.73 -11.07 10.52
CA LYS A 44 10.78 -11.86 11.77
C LYS A 44 9.71 -12.96 11.82
N LYS A 45 8.73 -12.92 10.92
CA LYS A 45 7.64 -13.87 10.79
C LYS A 45 7.72 -14.70 9.50
N LEU A 46 8.89 -14.78 8.88
CA LEU A 46 9.12 -15.46 7.59
C LEU A 46 8.52 -16.86 7.47
N PRO A 47 8.48 -17.73 8.51
CA PRO A 47 7.84 -19.04 8.39
C PRO A 47 6.38 -18.96 7.92
N ILE A 48 5.68 -17.87 8.26
CA ILE A 48 4.28 -17.63 7.86
C ILE A 48 4.21 -17.01 6.46
N PHE A 49 5.25 -16.27 6.03
CA PHE A 49 5.26 -15.47 4.81
C PHE A 49 6.15 -16.07 3.71
N ASN A 50 6.05 -17.37 3.44
CA ASN A 50 6.72 -17.99 2.31
C ASN A 50 5.84 -19.03 1.62
N ALA A 51 6.07 -19.22 0.31
CA ALA A 51 5.43 -20.23 -0.50
C ALA A 51 6.40 -20.75 -1.57
N LEU A 52 6.07 -21.89 -2.19
CA LEU A 52 6.75 -22.40 -3.36
C LEU A 52 5.96 -22.03 -4.60
N ASP A 53 6.64 -21.65 -5.70
CA ASP A 53 6.00 -21.49 -6.99
C ASP A 53 5.74 -22.85 -7.66
N LYS A 54 5.12 -22.84 -8.83
CA LYS A 54 4.82 -24.05 -9.58
C LYS A 54 6.09 -24.85 -9.99
N ASP A 55 7.25 -24.18 -10.00
CA ASP A 55 8.54 -24.77 -10.38
C ASP A 55 9.34 -25.21 -9.12
N GLY A 56 8.73 -25.10 -7.91
CA GLY A 56 9.33 -25.48 -6.64
C GLY A 56 10.30 -24.43 -6.06
N ARG A 57 10.36 -23.23 -6.62
CA ARG A 57 11.20 -22.15 -6.11
C ARG A 57 10.54 -21.46 -4.92
N LYS A 58 11.32 -21.16 -3.90
CA LYS A 58 10.84 -20.49 -2.69
C LYS A 58 10.71 -18.98 -2.90
N HIS A 59 9.56 -18.44 -2.51
CA HIS A 59 9.25 -17.02 -2.54
C HIS A 59 8.85 -16.51 -1.16
N ILE A 60 9.20 -15.24 -0.89
CA ILE A 60 8.62 -14.45 0.21
C ILE A 60 7.29 -13.89 -0.30
N LEU A 61 6.26 -13.86 0.54
CA LEU A 61 4.94 -13.36 0.13
C LEU A 61 4.86 -11.84 0.08
N PHE A 62 5.67 -11.10 0.84
CA PHE A 62 5.62 -9.64 0.91
C PHE A 62 6.69 -8.97 0.04
N HIS A 63 6.28 -7.97 -0.72
CA HIS A 63 7.13 -7.23 -1.64
C HIS A 63 6.91 -5.72 -1.49
N MET A 64 8.01 -4.96 -1.55
CA MET A 64 7.99 -3.50 -1.65
C MET A 64 7.90 -3.09 -3.13
N GLU A 65 7.32 -1.92 -3.39
CA GLU A 65 7.24 -1.35 -4.75
C GLU A 65 6.64 -2.31 -5.79
N TYR A 66 5.67 -3.13 -5.37
CA TYR A 66 5.03 -4.07 -6.27
C TYR A 66 4.13 -3.33 -7.27
N PRO A 67 4.25 -3.60 -8.59
CA PRO A 67 3.57 -2.80 -9.60
C PRO A 67 2.05 -2.99 -9.58
N THR A 68 1.33 -1.89 -9.82
CA THR A 68 -0.13 -1.95 -10.05
C THR A 68 -0.44 -2.61 -11.41
N PRO A 69 -1.60 -3.23 -11.56
CA PRO A 69 -2.04 -3.82 -12.84
C PRO A 69 -2.55 -2.77 -13.83
N PHE A 70 -2.47 -1.49 -13.50
CA PHE A 70 -3.00 -0.39 -14.29
C PHE A 70 -1.99 0.78 -14.37
N ARG A 71 -2.22 1.67 -15.35
CA ARG A 71 -1.44 2.90 -15.49
C ARG A 71 -2.22 4.10 -14.95
N CYS A 72 -1.53 5.07 -14.39
CA CYS A 72 -2.09 6.27 -13.79
C CYS A 72 -1.72 7.51 -14.60
N ASP A 73 -2.65 8.45 -14.80
CA ASP A 73 -2.36 9.76 -15.36
C ASP A 73 -1.71 10.65 -14.30
N MET A 74 -0.39 10.81 -14.39
CA MET A 74 0.40 11.63 -13.47
C MET A 74 0.22 13.13 -13.72
N SER A 75 -0.33 13.54 -14.88
CA SER A 75 -0.44 14.98 -15.25
C SER A 75 -1.57 15.70 -14.53
N LYS A 76 -2.58 14.98 -14.06
CA LYS A 76 -3.77 15.56 -13.42
C LYS A 76 -3.81 15.43 -11.92
N ASN A 77 -2.76 14.88 -11.29
CA ASN A 77 -2.78 14.45 -9.89
C ASN A 77 -4.01 13.60 -9.51
N LYS A 78 -4.60 12.92 -10.50
CA LYS A 78 -5.72 12.01 -10.33
C LYS A 78 -5.30 10.65 -10.87
N PHE A 79 -5.59 9.60 -10.11
CA PHE A 79 -5.51 8.23 -10.61
C PHE A 79 -6.67 7.99 -11.57
N GLU A 80 -6.54 8.44 -12.81
CA GLU A 80 -7.38 7.96 -13.89
C GLU A 80 -6.77 6.65 -14.37
N LEU A 81 -7.47 5.56 -14.07
CA LEU A 81 -7.13 4.26 -14.61
C LEU A 81 -7.38 4.31 -16.11
N LYS A 82 -6.33 4.15 -16.88
CA LYS A 82 -6.45 3.98 -18.32
C LYS A 82 -6.05 2.57 -18.69
N ASP A 83 -6.82 1.98 -19.60
CA ASP A 83 -6.51 0.72 -20.21
C ASP A 83 -5.17 0.77 -20.94
N ASP A 84 -4.54 -0.40 -21.11
CA ASP A 84 -3.19 -0.58 -21.66
C ASP A 84 -2.96 -0.03 -23.07
N GLU A 85 -4.02 0.26 -23.82
CA GLU A 85 -3.90 0.76 -25.19
C GLU A 85 -3.17 2.09 -25.31
N THR A 86 -3.03 2.83 -24.20
CA THR A 86 -2.26 4.06 -24.15
C THR A 86 -0.84 3.85 -23.63
N ARG A 87 -0.06 2.95 -24.26
CA ARG A 87 1.38 2.86 -24.01
C ARG A 87 2.01 4.21 -24.29
N THR A 88 2.49 4.85 -23.24
CA THR A 88 3.34 6.02 -23.41
C THR A 88 4.80 5.59 -23.33
N GLU A 89 5.62 6.16 -24.18
CA GLU A 89 7.09 6.05 -24.13
C GLU A 89 7.61 6.44 -22.74
N LYS A 90 8.82 5.99 -22.41
CA LYS A 90 9.50 6.31 -21.16
C LYS A 90 9.45 7.84 -20.91
N GLY A 91 8.79 8.26 -19.82
CA GLY A 91 8.56 9.68 -19.53
C GLY A 91 7.19 10.22 -19.97
N GLY A 92 6.31 9.38 -20.51
CA GLY A 92 4.96 9.78 -20.93
C GLY A 92 4.02 10.09 -19.76
N LYS A 93 2.86 10.62 -20.11
CA LYS A 93 1.80 11.07 -19.18
C LYS A 93 1.26 9.98 -18.26
N TYR A 94 1.23 8.73 -18.74
CA TYR A 94 0.72 7.58 -17.99
C TYR A 94 1.87 6.71 -17.52
N GLN A 95 2.04 6.61 -16.21
CA GLN A 95 3.07 5.79 -15.59
C GLN A 95 2.44 4.63 -14.82
N ARG A 96 3.19 3.54 -14.69
CA ARG A 96 2.80 2.42 -13.85
C ARG A 96 2.93 2.83 -12.39
N GLY A 97 1.86 2.67 -11.63
CA GLY A 97 1.90 2.85 -10.17
C GLY A 97 2.56 1.66 -9.48
N HIS A 98 2.96 1.86 -8.23
CA HIS A 98 3.44 0.82 -7.34
C HIS A 98 2.70 0.91 -6.01
N TYR A 99 2.63 -0.20 -5.30
CA TYR A 99 2.21 -0.27 -3.90
C TYR A 99 3.44 -0.26 -3.01
N ASP A 100 3.39 0.46 -1.90
CA ASP A 100 4.52 0.49 -0.98
C ASP A 100 4.83 -0.91 -0.43
N ILE A 101 3.81 -1.63 0.02
CA ILE A 101 3.94 -3.06 0.37
C ILE A 101 2.70 -3.83 -0.09
N VAL A 102 2.93 -4.99 -0.67
CA VAL A 102 1.90 -6.00 -0.89
C VAL A 102 2.27 -7.30 -0.19
N VAL A 103 1.25 -8.08 0.17
CA VAL A 103 1.39 -9.49 0.56
C VAL A 103 0.65 -10.33 -0.47
N LEU A 104 1.38 -11.10 -1.26
CA LEU A 104 0.83 -11.97 -2.30
C LEU A 104 0.11 -13.17 -1.67
N ASN A 105 -0.88 -13.66 -2.40
CA ASN A 105 -1.59 -14.88 -2.03
C ASN A 105 -0.70 -16.10 -2.28
N PRO A 106 -0.44 -16.98 -1.29
CA PRO A 106 0.31 -18.21 -1.50
C PRO A 106 -0.31 -19.11 -2.58
N ASP A 107 -1.64 -19.15 -2.70
CA ASP A 107 -2.30 -19.93 -3.75
C ASP A 107 -1.98 -19.38 -5.15
N PHE A 108 -1.87 -18.06 -5.31
CA PHE A 108 -1.40 -17.44 -6.54
C PHE A 108 0.06 -17.82 -6.84
N ILE A 109 0.93 -17.76 -5.84
CA ILE A 109 2.35 -18.15 -6.02
C ILE A 109 2.46 -19.60 -6.44
N ASN A 110 1.75 -20.52 -5.79
CA ASN A 110 1.80 -21.95 -6.08
C ASN A 110 1.36 -22.31 -7.51
N GLN A 111 0.52 -21.47 -8.13
CA GLN A 111 -0.04 -21.74 -9.46
C GLN A 111 0.82 -21.22 -10.61
N TYR A 112 1.69 -20.24 -10.36
CA TYR A 112 2.41 -19.51 -11.41
C TYR A 112 3.92 -19.63 -11.31
N SER A 113 4.60 -19.38 -12.44
CA SER A 113 6.05 -19.28 -12.49
C SER A 113 6.55 -17.96 -11.96
N TYR A 114 7.83 -17.90 -11.63
CA TYR A 114 8.51 -16.69 -11.19
C TYR A 114 8.28 -15.48 -12.12
N ASP A 115 8.27 -15.71 -13.46
CA ASP A 115 8.08 -14.62 -14.43
C ASP A 115 6.71 -13.96 -14.36
N VAL A 116 5.68 -14.69 -13.97
CA VAL A 116 4.34 -14.16 -13.71
C VAL A 116 4.29 -13.46 -12.35
N ILE A 117 4.83 -14.11 -11.32
CA ILE A 117 4.77 -13.60 -9.92
C ILE A 117 5.46 -12.25 -9.80
N LYS A 118 6.64 -12.07 -10.39
CA LYS A 118 7.39 -10.80 -10.32
C LYS A 118 6.78 -9.66 -11.14
N ALA A 119 5.73 -9.94 -11.91
CA ALA A 119 5.00 -8.96 -12.73
C ALA A 119 5.87 -8.05 -13.63
N GLN A 120 7.07 -8.50 -14.01
CA GLN A 120 7.97 -7.72 -14.87
C GLN A 120 7.45 -7.63 -16.30
N ASN A 121 6.83 -8.70 -16.80
CA ASN A 121 6.11 -8.68 -18.06
C ASN A 121 4.64 -8.41 -17.77
N TYR A 122 4.24 -7.14 -17.83
CA TYR A 122 2.88 -6.71 -17.51
C TYR A 122 1.81 -7.40 -18.37
N GLU A 123 2.05 -7.59 -19.66
CA GLU A 123 1.11 -8.26 -20.57
C GLU A 123 0.88 -9.71 -20.14
N LEU A 124 1.96 -10.44 -19.84
CA LEU A 124 1.89 -11.81 -19.37
C LEU A 124 1.18 -11.87 -18.00
N TYR A 125 1.50 -10.95 -17.11
CA TYR A 125 0.86 -10.82 -15.80
C TYR A 125 -0.65 -10.53 -15.93
N LYS A 126 -1.03 -9.55 -16.76
CA LYS A 126 -2.42 -9.20 -17.02
C LYS A 126 -3.20 -10.37 -17.63
N ILE A 127 -2.66 -10.99 -18.67
CA ILE A 127 -3.33 -12.08 -19.39
C ILE A 127 -3.43 -13.33 -18.51
N GLN A 128 -2.37 -13.73 -17.85
CA GLN A 128 -2.34 -15.00 -17.12
C GLN A 128 -2.88 -14.88 -15.70
N ALA A 129 -2.57 -13.80 -14.99
CA ALA A 129 -3.03 -13.61 -13.61
C ALA A 129 -4.48 -13.12 -13.56
N LEU A 130 -4.83 -12.09 -14.35
CA LEU A 130 -6.17 -11.52 -14.30
C LEU A 130 -7.23 -12.36 -15.00
N SER A 131 -6.89 -13.07 -16.07
CA SER A 131 -7.86 -13.92 -16.82
C SER A 131 -8.22 -15.22 -16.10
N LYS A 132 -7.40 -15.69 -15.15
CA LYS A 132 -7.59 -16.94 -14.39
C LYS A 132 -7.89 -16.72 -12.92
N ILE A 133 -8.18 -15.48 -12.54
CA ILE A 133 -8.49 -15.15 -11.15
C ILE A 133 -9.79 -15.87 -10.74
N ASP A 134 -9.65 -16.76 -9.77
CA ASP A 134 -10.78 -17.23 -9.00
C ASP A 134 -11.27 -16.06 -8.13
N ARG A 135 -12.55 -15.67 -8.28
CA ARG A 135 -13.19 -14.57 -7.54
C ARG A 135 -12.98 -14.63 -6.03
N TYR A 136 -12.71 -15.82 -5.51
CA TYR A 136 -12.51 -16.08 -4.08
C TYR A 136 -11.05 -16.12 -3.64
N LYS A 137 -10.10 -16.01 -4.57
CA LYS A 137 -8.66 -16.12 -4.30
C LYS A 137 -7.90 -14.95 -4.91
N PRO A 138 -7.83 -13.81 -4.22
CA PRO A 138 -7.15 -12.63 -4.76
C PRO A 138 -5.67 -12.90 -5.02
N VAL A 139 -5.10 -12.22 -6.02
CA VAL A 139 -3.65 -12.25 -6.31
C VAL A 139 -2.87 -11.63 -5.14
N ILE A 140 -3.36 -10.51 -4.62
CA ILE A 140 -2.80 -9.82 -3.47
C ILE A 140 -3.74 -10.02 -2.28
N LEU A 141 -3.28 -10.67 -1.22
CA LEU A 141 -4.04 -10.81 0.01
C LEU A 141 -4.19 -9.48 0.74
N TYR A 142 -3.11 -8.67 0.74
CA TYR A 142 -3.07 -7.44 1.49
C TYR A 142 -2.25 -6.37 0.76
N GLY A 143 -2.83 -5.22 0.48
CA GLY A 143 -2.17 -4.04 -0.08
C GLY A 143 -2.06 -2.93 0.96
N ILE A 144 -0.87 -2.34 1.10
CA ILE A 144 -0.58 -1.32 2.09
C ILE A 144 0.11 -0.14 1.43
N GLU A 145 -0.38 1.07 1.73
CA GLU A 145 0.25 2.34 1.40
C GLU A 145 0.64 3.06 2.68
N PHE A 146 1.71 3.82 2.61
CA PHE A 146 2.22 4.63 3.69
C PHE A 146 2.14 6.11 3.34
N MET A 147 1.98 6.94 4.36
CA MET A 147 2.14 8.39 4.27
C MET A 147 2.76 8.90 5.55
N PHE A 148 3.79 9.71 5.43
CA PHE A 148 4.49 10.27 6.57
C PHE A 148 4.58 11.79 6.51
N SER A 149 4.20 12.45 7.59
CA SER A 149 4.39 13.89 7.78
C SER A 149 5.48 14.17 8.80
N ARG A 150 6.59 14.76 8.34
CA ARG A 150 7.74 15.17 9.17
C ARG A 150 7.55 16.48 9.87
N ASP A 151 6.74 17.37 9.29
CA ASP A 151 6.59 18.74 9.74
C ASP A 151 5.14 19.02 10.16
N PRO A 152 4.84 18.77 11.43
CA PRO A 152 3.51 19.04 11.96
C PRO A 152 3.17 20.54 11.97
N LEU A 153 4.19 21.40 12.00
CA LEU A 153 4.01 22.85 12.03
C LEU A 153 3.53 23.39 10.68
N LYS A 154 3.81 22.67 9.58
CA LYS A 154 3.30 22.98 8.25
C LYS A 154 1.78 23.09 8.23
N TYR A 155 1.12 22.29 9.07
CA TYR A 155 -0.35 22.26 9.18
C TYR A 155 -0.89 23.13 10.32
N SER A 156 -0.05 23.64 11.21
CA SER A 156 -0.46 24.33 12.43
C SER A 156 -0.20 25.84 12.48
N ARG A 157 0.58 26.43 11.56
CA ARG A 157 0.98 27.85 11.60
C ARG A 157 0.63 28.62 10.34
N GLY A 158 0.11 29.85 10.51
CA GLY A 158 -0.01 30.88 9.49
C GLY A 158 -1.21 30.79 8.55
N LYS A 159 -1.29 31.74 7.60
CA LYS A 159 -2.38 31.92 6.63
C LYS A 159 -2.58 30.71 5.68
N ASN A 160 -1.60 29.79 5.58
CA ASN A 160 -1.61 28.63 4.70
C ASN A 160 -1.96 27.31 5.40
N LYS A 161 -2.36 27.34 6.67
CA LYS A 161 -2.67 26.14 7.49
C LYS A 161 -3.69 25.22 6.81
N GLU A 162 -4.80 25.79 6.39
CA GLU A 162 -5.88 25.03 5.75
C GLU A 162 -5.48 24.46 4.40
N LYS A 163 -4.74 25.20 3.59
CA LYS A 163 -4.21 24.73 2.28
C LYS A 163 -3.29 23.53 2.47
N GLY A 164 -2.31 23.61 3.38
CA GLY A 164 -1.39 22.50 3.64
C GLY A 164 -2.11 21.26 4.16
N LEU A 165 -3.11 21.42 5.04
CA LEU A 165 -3.93 20.32 5.53
C LEU A 165 -4.73 19.67 4.40
N ASN A 166 -5.36 20.47 3.54
CA ASN A 166 -6.14 19.95 2.41
C ASN A 166 -5.26 19.23 1.38
N GLU A 167 -4.04 19.73 1.10
CA GLU A 167 -3.07 19.04 0.23
C GLU A 167 -2.65 17.69 0.82
N PHE A 168 -2.42 17.61 2.13
CA PHE A 168 -2.11 16.34 2.79
C PHE A 168 -3.27 15.36 2.71
N VAL A 169 -4.49 15.81 3.03
CA VAL A 169 -5.71 14.99 2.93
C VAL A 169 -5.92 14.51 1.49
N ALA A 170 -5.68 15.35 0.50
CA ALA A 170 -5.81 14.99 -0.92
C ALA A 170 -4.83 13.87 -1.31
N LYS A 171 -3.57 13.92 -0.85
CA LYS A 171 -2.59 12.86 -1.09
C LYS A 171 -3.00 11.53 -0.46
N VAL A 172 -3.36 11.55 0.85
CA VAL A 172 -3.86 10.35 1.54
C VAL A 172 -5.06 9.76 0.81
N THR A 173 -6.00 10.61 0.37
CA THR A 173 -7.19 10.19 -0.38
C THR A 173 -6.81 9.56 -1.72
N GLN A 174 -5.83 10.12 -2.42
CA GLN A 174 -5.35 9.60 -3.71
C GLN A 174 -4.79 8.18 -3.57
N ASP A 175 -3.98 7.92 -2.54
CA ASP A 175 -3.43 6.58 -2.30
C ASP A 175 -4.51 5.58 -1.87
N VAL A 176 -5.48 6.01 -1.06
CA VAL A 176 -6.66 5.19 -0.75
C VAL A 176 -7.46 4.86 -2.01
N ASP A 177 -7.66 5.83 -2.90
CA ASP A 177 -8.40 5.60 -4.15
C ASP A 177 -7.65 4.63 -5.09
N LYS A 178 -6.31 4.65 -5.11
CA LYS A 178 -5.47 3.64 -5.78
C LYS A 178 -5.76 2.23 -5.23
N LEU A 179 -5.72 2.07 -3.91
CA LEU A 179 -6.02 0.80 -3.24
C LEU A 179 -7.46 0.33 -3.50
N LEU A 180 -8.44 1.23 -3.35
CA LEU A 180 -9.85 0.91 -3.57
C LEU A 180 -10.13 0.53 -5.02
N THR A 181 -9.46 1.16 -5.98
CA THR A 181 -9.59 0.81 -7.38
C THR A 181 -9.05 -0.58 -7.65
N SER A 182 -7.90 -0.90 -7.05
CA SER A 182 -7.33 -2.25 -7.12
C SER A 182 -8.25 -3.31 -6.50
N LYS A 183 -8.90 -2.97 -5.38
CA LYS A 183 -9.86 -3.86 -4.70
C LYS A 183 -11.14 -4.07 -5.52
N LYS A 184 -11.56 -3.07 -6.31
CA LYS A 184 -12.72 -3.19 -7.22
C LYS A 184 -12.44 -4.10 -8.41
N MET A 185 -11.18 -4.33 -8.75
CA MET A 185 -10.81 -5.33 -9.76
C MET A 185 -11.06 -6.71 -9.16
N GLU A 186 -12.07 -7.39 -9.69
CA GLU A 186 -12.54 -8.66 -9.17
C GLU A 186 -11.41 -9.69 -9.07
N GLY A 187 -11.21 -10.26 -7.88
CA GLY A 187 -10.18 -11.26 -7.62
C GLY A 187 -8.73 -10.72 -7.64
N PHE A 188 -8.51 -9.41 -7.71
CA PHE A 188 -7.15 -8.90 -7.73
C PHE A 188 -6.60 -8.62 -6.33
N MET A 189 -7.34 -7.90 -5.49
CA MET A 189 -6.87 -7.50 -4.15
C MET A 189 -7.91 -7.77 -3.06
N GLY A 190 -7.48 -8.39 -1.96
CA GLY A 190 -8.29 -8.70 -0.80
C GLY A 190 -8.40 -7.53 0.18
N GLN A 191 -7.55 -7.52 1.20
CA GLN A 191 -7.53 -6.46 2.21
C GLN A 191 -6.67 -5.28 1.77
N ILE A 192 -7.01 -4.08 2.26
CA ILE A 192 -6.25 -2.85 2.00
C ILE A 192 -6.13 -2.03 3.27
N LYS A 193 -4.99 -1.36 3.45
CA LYS A 193 -4.80 -0.35 4.50
C LYS A 193 -3.92 0.79 4.02
N MET A 194 -4.33 2.00 4.40
CA MET A 194 -3.55 3.23 4.30
C MET A 194 -3.03 3.59 5.68
N LEU A 195 -1.74 3.54 5.89
CA LEU A 195 -1.09 3.87 7.15
C LEU A 195 -0.55 5.29 7.10
N THR A 196 -1.14 6.16 7.90
CA THR A 196 -0.78 7.59 7.90
C THR A 196 -0.13 7.95 9.23
N PHE A 197 1.14 8.34 9.18
CA PHE A 197 1.98 8.66 10.33
C PHE A 197 2.25 10.17 10.41
N ILE A 198 1.95 10.77 11.55
CA ILE A 198 2.03 12.22 11.75
C ILE A 198 2.80 12.50 13.02
N LYS A 199 3.98 13.15 12.88
CA LYS A 199 4.87 13.48 13.99
C LYS A 199 4.52 14.86 14.59
N GLY A 200 4.33 14.94 15.91
CA GLY A 200 4.26 16.20 16.66
C GLY A 200 3.10 17.14 16.30
N SER A 201 1.93 16.63 15.89
CA SER A 201 0.77 17.47 15.57
C SER A 201 0.03 17.98 16.81
N SER A 202 -0.53 19.21 16.74
CA SER A 202 -1.40 19.74 17.79
C SER A 202 -2.71 18.93 17.90
N LYS A 203 -3.37 18.98 19.06
CA LYS A 203 -4.68 18.34 19.26
C LYS A 203 -5.70 18.78 18.21
N GLU A 204 -5.68 20.07 17.84
CA GLU A 204 -6.56 20.62 16.82
C GLU A 204 -6.32 19.96 15.44
N VAL A 205 -5.05 19.81 15.01
CA VAL A 205 -4.71 19.17 13.75
C VAL A 205 -5.09 17.69 13.77
N ARG A 206 -4.86 17.00 14.89
CA ARG A 206 -5.30 15.61 15.08
C ARG A 206 -6.81 15.46 14.90
N SER A 207 -7.60 16.33 15.55
CA SER A 207 -9.06 16.32 15.45
C SER A 207 -9.54 16.59 14.03
N LEU A 208 -8.95 17.57 13.32
CA LEU A 208 -9.30 17.91 11.95
C LEU A 208 -8.99 16.75 10.97
N LEU A 209 -7.82 16.12 11.12
CA LEU A 209 -7.45 14.97 10.30
C LEU A 209 -8.35 13.78 10.59
N ALA A 210 -8.64 13.51 11.86
CA ALA A 210 -9.56 12.44 12.24
C ALA A 210 -10.93 12.65 11.58
N VAL A 211 -11.51 13.84 11.65
CA VAL A 211 -12.80 14.16 11.01
C VAL A 211 -12.74 14.00 9.49
N LYS A 212 -11.70 14.54 8.82
CA LYS A 212 -11.59 14.51 7.35
C LYS A 212 -11.33 13.10 6.78
N LEU A 213 -10.70 12.22 7.54
CA LEU A 213 -10.28 10.90 7.09
C LEU A 213 -11.07 9.74 7.75
N SER A 214 -11.82 9.98 8.83
CA SER A 214 -12.57 8.94 9.56
C SER A 214 -13.68 8.25 8.78
N LEU A 215 -14.12 8.84 7.68
CA LEU A 215 -15.17 8.25 6.82
C LEU A 215 -14.67 7.04 6.02
N ARG A 216 -13.37 6.72 6.09
CA ARG A 216 -12.75 5.62 5.34
C ARG A 216 -12.13 4.62 6.32
N ASN A 217 -12.75 3.46 6.47
CA ASN A 217 -12.30 2.38 7.36
C ASN A 217 -10.93 1.78 6.99
N GLU A 218 -10.47 2.10 5.80
CA GLU A 218 -9.17 1.65 5.28
C GLU A 218 -8.00 2.46 5.85
N ILE A 219 -8.26 3.66 6.41
CA ILE A 219 -7.20 4.55 6.93
C ILE A 219 -6.93 4.28 8.40
N ILE A 220 -5.66 4.14 8.74
CA ILE A 220 -5.16 4.10 10.12
C ILE A 220 -4.32 5.36 10.33
N LEU A 221 -4.72 6.20 11.30
CA LEU A 221 -3.99 7.40 11.69
C LEU A 221 -3.14 7.10 12.92
N CYS A 222 -1.82 7.27 12.79
CA CYS A 222 -0.85 7.11 13.86
C CYS A 222 -0.23 8.48 14.17
N PHE A 223 -0.37 8.94 15.42
CA PHE A 223 0.18 10.20 15.88
C PHE A 223 1.34 9.95 16.85
N GLY A 224 2.55 10.45 16.52
CA GLY A 224 3.67 10.51 17.43
C GLY A 224 3.71 11.86 18.15
N GLU A 225 4.16 11.89 19.40
CA GLU A 225 4.36 13.11 20.19
C GLU A 225 5.74 13.72 20.01
#